data_29526d0b6ed24ca4d7107710a7717f78
#
_entry.id   29526d0b6ed24ca4d7107710a7717f78
#
_cell.length_a   1.000
_cell.length_b   1.000
_cell.length_c   1.000
_cell.angle_alpha   90.00
_cell.angle_beta   90.00
_cell.angle_gamma   90.00
#
_symmetry.space_group_name_H-M   'P 1'
#
loop_
_entity.id
_entity.type
_entity.pdbx_description
1 polymer ?
#
loop_
_entity_poly.entity_id
_entity_poly.type
_entity_poly.pdbx_seq_one_letter_code
_entity_poly.pdbx_strand_id
1 'polypeptide(L)'
;MGILSTVTEGGKPWGSAIFFVVDEDFNIFFVTRMETFKYQNLEKNPYAALTVADEVKQTTAQLVGKVSRLPAREYMELFKKLTAIQPKDISNWEPPLMKVPEGDYMPLKLTPSKLQYADFKEVSTDYDHKYIEQII
;
A
#
# COMPACT_ATOMS: atom_id res chain seq x y z
N MET A 1 5.95 -3.63 3.39
CA MET A 1 4.66 -4.31 3.12
C MET A 1 3.54 -3.60 3.89
N GLY A 2 2.37 -3.52 3.31
CA GLY A 2 1.19 -2.94 3.95
C GLY A 2 -0.05 -3.76 3.64
N ILE A 3 -1.15 -3.46 4.31
CA ILE A 3 -2.45 -4.07 4.07
C ILE A 3 -3.33 -3.07 3.31
N LEU A 4 -3.66 -3.42 2.08
CA LEU A 4 -4.61 -2.67 1.26
C LEU A 4 -6.01 -3.20 1.54
N SER A 5 -6.89 -2.33 1.98
CA SER A 5 -8.30 -2.64 2.22
C SER A 5 -9.14 -2.10 1.09
N THR A 6 -9.88 -2.98 0.45
CA THR A 6 -10.82 -2.69 -0.64
C THR A 6 -12.23 -3.08 -0.23
N VAL A 7 -13.23 -2.68 -1.00
CA VAL A 7 -14.63 -2.96 -0.70
C VAL A 7 -15.21 -3.88 -1.76
N THR A 8 -15.81 -4.97 -1.33
CA THR A 8 -16.51 -5.90 -2.23
C THR A 8 -17.78 -5.27 -2.79
N GLU A 9 -18.35 -5.88 -3.84
CA GLU A 9 -19.61 -5.42 -4.43
C GLU A 9 -20.76 -5.37 -3.41
N GLY A 10 -20.75 -6.27 -2.43
CA GLY A 10 -21.72 -6.29 -1.34
C GLY A 10 -21.41 -5.34 -0.19
N GLY A 11 -20.42 -4.44 -0.33
CA GLY A 11 -20.04 -3.46 0.70
C GLY A 11 -19.20 -4.02 1.84
N LYS A 12 -18.65 -5.23 1.71
CA LYS A 12 -17.81 -5.84 2.74
C LYS A 12 -16.35 -5.48 2.54
N PRO A 13 -15.58 -5.24 3.62
CA PRO A 13 -14.16 -4.97 3.52
C PRO A 13 -13.38 -6.23 3.12
N TRP A 14 -12.30 -6.04 2.36
CA TRP A 14 -11.38 -7.07 1.97
C TRP A 14 -9.94 -6.59 2.14
N GLY A 15 -9.14 -7.27 2.94
CA GLY A 15 -7.74 -6.92 3.20
C GLY A 15 -6.77 -7.80 2.40
N SER A 16 -5.78 -7.17 1.78
CA SER A 16 -4.73 -7.85 1.02
C SER A 16 -3.37 -7.28 1.35
N ALA A 17 -2.38 -8.14 1.58
CA ALA A 17 -1.01 -7.69 1.70
C ALA A 17 -0.48 -7.22 0.34
N ILE A 18 0.18 -6.07 0.32
CA ILE A 18 0.83 -5.54 -0.88
C ILE A 18 2.24 -5.07 -0.57
N PHE A 19 3.11 -5.16 -1.58
CA PHE A 19 4.37 -4.43 -1.63
C PHE A 19 4.14 -3.14 -2.42
N PHE A 20 4.72 -2.05 -1.98
CA PHE A 20 4.48 -0.74 -2.57
C PHE A 20 5.71 0.15 -2.49
N VAL A 21 5.74 1.17 -3.31
CA VAL A 21 6.66 2.31 -3.20
C VAL A 21 5.84 3.58 -3.04
N VAL A 22 6.43 4.58 -2.43
CA VAL A 22 5.79 5.86 -2.14
C VAL A 22 6.63 7.00 -2.69
N ASP A 23 5.99 8.02 -3.26
CA ASP A 23 6.64 9.25 -3.69
C ASP A 23 6.56 10.36 -2.62
N GLU A 24 7.11 11.54 -2.95
CA GLU A 24 7.15 12.69 -2.05
C GLU A 24 5.78 13.27 -1.72
N ASP A 25 4.78 13.02 -2.57
CA ASP A 25 3.39 13.45 -2.37
C ASP A 25 2.52 12.37 -1.69
N PHE A 26 3.15 11.34 -1.14
CA PHE A 26 2.51 10.18 -0.52
C PHE A 26 1.63 9.35 -1.44
N ASN A 27 1.80 9.48 -2.76
CA ASN A 27 1.18 8.54 -3.68
C ASN A 27 1.78 7.15 -3.51
N ILE A 28 0.94 6.15 -3.47
CA ILE A 28 1.33 4.75 -3.30
C ILE A 28 1.25 4.04 -4.64
N PHE A 29 2.34 3.42 -5.04
CA PHE A 29 2.43 2.67 -6.30
C PHE A 29 2.61 1.20 -6.00
N PHE A 30 1.79 0.37 -6.63
CA PHE A 30 1.83 -1.07 -6.45
C PHE A 30 1.36 -1.78 -7.72
N VAL A 31 1.63 -3.08 -7.77
CA VAL A 31 1.19 -3.93 -8.87
C VAL A 31 0.27 -5.00 -8.32
N THR A 32 -0.79 -5.28 -9.01
CA THR A 32 -1.68 -6.39 -8.72
C THR A 32 -1.93 -7.23 -9.96
N ARG A 33 -2.42 -8.44 -9.77
CA ARG A 33 -2.88 -9.29 -10.87
C ARG A 33 -4.38 -9.12 -11.05
N MET A 34 -4.82 -9.17 -12.29
CA MET A 34 -6.22 -8.90 -12.65
C MET A 34 -7.20 -9.96 -12.12
N GLU A 35 -6.74 -11.18 -11.89
CA GLU A 35 -7.54 -12.25 -11.32
C GLU A 35 -7.77 -12.17 -9.81
N THR A 36 -7.16 -11.21 -9.12
CA THR A 36 -7.30 -11.07 -7.67
C THR A 36 -8.59 -10.37 -7.27
N PHE A 37 -9.13 -10.71 -6.10
CA PHE A 37 -10.32 -10.03 -5.56
C PHE A 37 -10.09 -8.54 -5.34
N LYS A 38 -8.88 -8.15 -4.89
CA LYS A 38 -8.56 -6.72 -4.72
C LYS A 38 -8.68 -5.94 -6.03
N TYR A 39 -8.22 -6.49 -7.15
CA TYR A 39 -8.37 -5.84 -8.45
C TYR A 39 -9.83 -5.76 -8.89
N GLN A 40 -10.57 -6.84 -8.75
CA GLN A 40 -12.00 -6.88 -9.07
C GLN A 40 -12.80 -5.89 -8.22
N ASN A 41 -12.46 -5.79 -6.93
CA ASN A 41 -13.08 -4.81 -6.04
C ASN A 41 -12.78 -3.37 -6.48
N LEU A 42 -11.53 -3.08 -6.86
CA LEU A 42 -11.10 -1.75 -7.29
C LEU A 42 -11.72 -1.33 -8.62
N GLU A 43 -12.03 -2.26 -9.51
CA GLU A 43 -12.76 -1.94 -10.75
C GLU A 43 -14.16 -1.38 -10.47
N LYS A 44 -14.82 -1.87 -9.43
CA LYS A 44 -16.19 -1.48 -9.06
C LYS A 44 -16.20 -0.30 -8.08
N ASN A 45 -15.25 -0.27 -7.15
CA ASN A 45 -15.09 0.81 -6.19
C ASN A 45 -13.59 1.17 -6.10
N PRO A 46 -13.18 2.30 -6.69
CA PRO A 46 -11.76 2.67 -6.76
C PRO A 46 -11.19 3.20 -5.44
N TYR A 47 -12.00 3.34 -4.39
CA TYR A 47 -11.52 3.80 -3.10
C TYR A 47 -10.93 2.66 -2.29
N ALA A 48 -9.79 2.93 -1.68
CA ALA A 48 -9.08 1.96 -0.86
C ALA A 48 -8.39 2.64 0.33
N ALA A 49 -8.11 1.85 1.35
CA ALA A 49 -7.29 2.26 2.47
C ALA A 49 -6.01 1.42 2.52
N LEU A 50 -4.89 2.05 2.86
CA LEU A 50 -3.64 1.35 3.13
C LEU A 50 -3.26 1.54 4.59
N THR A 51 -2.94 0.43 5.26
CA THR A 51 -2.41 0.43 6.61
C THR A 51 -1.00 -0.16 6.61
N VAL A 52 -0.07 0.58 7.20
CA VAL A 52 1.33 0.17 7.36
C VAL A 52 1.70 0.28 8.83
N ALA A 53 2.37 -0.73 9.36
CA ALA A 53 2.87 -0.72 10.72
C ALA A 53 4.35 -1.12 10.75
N ASP A 54 5.11 -0.48 11.62
CA ASP A 54 6.48 -0.82 11.96
C ASP A 54 6.52 -1.13 13.47
N GLU A 55 6.63 -2.41 13.80
CA GLU A 55 6.61 -2.87 15.20
C GLU A 55 7.85 -2.39 15.97
N VAL A 56 8.99 -2.34 15.33
CA VAL A 56 10.25 -1.93 15.96
C VAL A 56 10.24 -0.45 16.29
N LYS A 57 9.79 0.36 15.33
CA LYS A 57 9.65 1.80 15.53
C LYS A 57 8.40 2.19 16.30
N GLN A 58 7.47 1.26 16.50
CA GLN A 58 6.17 1.49 17.13
C GLN A 58 5.38 2.60 16.44
N THR A 59 5.38 2.60 15.11
CA THR A 59 4.67 3.57 14.29
C THR A 59 3.63 2.91 13.41
N THR A 60 2.57 3.64 13.12
CA THR A 60 1.55 3.23 12.15
C THR A 60 1.21 4.38 11.22
N ALA A 61 0.86 4.04 9.99
CA ALA A 61 0.33 4.99 9.03
C ALA A 61 -0.93 4.39 8.39
N GLN A 62 -1.98 5.18 8.31
CA GLN A 62 -3.20 4.83 7.60
C GLN A 62 -3.53 5.92 6.60
N LEU A 63 -3.79 5.52 5.38
CA LEU A 63 -4.25 6.46 4.37
C LEU A 63 -5.47 5.92 3.62
N VAL A 64 -6.28 6.83 3.14
CA VAL A 64 -7.44 6.56 2.30
C VAL A 64 -7.32 7.39 1.03
N GLY A 65 -7.64 6.80 -0.10
CA GLY A 65 -7.59 7.52 -1.36
C GLY A 65 -8.23 6.76 -2.51
N LYS A 66 -8.05 7.31 -3.70
CA LYS A 66 -8.58 6.75 -4.94
C LYS A 66 -7.47 6.06 -5.72
N VAL A 67 -7.76 4.86 -6.19
CA VAL A 67 -6.86 4.06 -7.01
C VAL A 67 -7.14 4.32 -8.49
N SER A 68 -6.07 4.49 -9.26
CA SER A 68 -6.12 4.64 -10.71
C SER A 68 -5.03 3.78 -11.38
N ARG A 69 -5.20 3.50 -12.67
CA ARG A 69 -4.18 2.80 -13.46
C ARG A 69 -3.03 3.74 -13.79
N LEU A 70 -1.82 3.20 -13.77
CA LEU A 70 -0.64 3.92 -14.27
C LEU A 70 -0.59 3.88 -15.80
N PRO A 71 -0.07 4.95 -16.45
CA PRO A 71 0.26 4.89 -17.87
C PRO A 71 1.33 3.81 -18.16
N ALA A 72 1.23 3.15 -19.30
CA ALA A 72 2.15 2.08 -19.69
C ALA A 72 3.63 2.50 -19.65
N ARG A 73 3.93 3.77 -19.98
CA ARG A 73 5.29 4.34 -19.93
C ARG A 73 5.95 4.29 -18.55
N GLU A 74 5.15 4.19 -17.47
CA GLU A 74 5.63 4.18 -16.09
C GLU A 74 5.80 2.76 -15.51
N TYR A 75 5.39 1.72 -16.23
CA TYR A 75 5.41 0.34 -15.77
C TYR A 75 6.81 -0.16 -15.43
N MET A 76 7.76 0.05 -16.33
CA MET A 76 9.13 -0.46 -16.15
C MET A 76 9.84 0.17 -14.95
N GLU A 77 9.63 1.46 -14.73
CA GLU A 77 10.22 2.16 -13.59
C GLU A 77 9.63 1.65 -12.27
N LEU A 78 8.32 1.45 -12.22
CA LEU A 78 7.66 0.88 -11.05
C LEU A 78 8.16 -0.53 -10.74
N PHE A 79 8.26 -1.39 -11.75
CA PHE A 79 8.78 -2.76 -11.58
C PHE A 79 10.20 -2.75 -11.04
N LYS A 80 11.08 -1.89 -11.53
CA LYS A 80 12.45 -1.75 -11.01
C LYS A 80 12.46 -1.34 -9.54
N LYS A 81 11.63 -0.39 -9.14
CA LYS A 81 11.53 0.06 -7.75
C LYS A 81 11.00 -1.04 -6.83
N LEU A 82 10.00 -1.78 -7.27
CA LEU A 82 9.42 -2.88 -6.50
C LEU A 82 10.39 -4.05 -6.32
N THR A 83 11.15 -4.40 -7.36
CA THR A 83 12.15 -5.47 -7.28
C THR A 83 13.38 -5.09 -6.45
N ALA A 84 13.63 -3.80 -6.25
CA ALA A 84 14.69 -3.31 -5.37
C ALA A 84 14.33 -3.41 -3.88
N ILE A 85 13.07 -3.66 -3.53
CA ILE A 85 12.65 -3.88 -2.15
C ILE A 85 13.11 -5.28 -1.73
N GLN A 86 14.18 -5.36 -0.93
CA GLN A 86 14.68 -6.63 -0.41
C GLN A 86 14.50 -6.70 1.10
N PRO A 87 13.91 -7.77 1.64
CA PRO A 87 14.04 -8.10 3.05
C PRO A 87 15.52 -8.29 3.40
N LYS A 88 15.94 -7.82 4.57
CA LYS A 88 17.36 -7.77 4.98
C LYS A 88 18.09 -9.13 4.95
N ASP A 89 17.35 -10.24 5.04
CA ASP A 89 17.93 -11.57 5.24
C ASP A 89 17.71 -12.55 4.07
N ILE A 90 17.20 -12.07 2.94
CA ILE A 90 16.90 -12.93 1.79
C ILE A 90 17.61 -12.39 0.53
N SER A 91 18.59 -13.16 0.05
CA SER A 91 19.22 -12.90 -1.25
C SER A 91 18.29 -13.33 -2.40
N ASN A 92 18.31 -12.59 -3.51
CA ASN A 92 17.49 -12.85 -4.71
C ASN A 92 15.98 -12.89 -4.44
N TRP A 93 15.52 -12.03 -3.52
CA TRP A 93 14.10 -11.91 -3.25
C TRP A 93 13.38 -11.22 -4.40
N GLU A 94 12.24 -11.79 -4.79
CA GLU A 94 11.28 -11.15 -5.68
C GLU A 94 9.94 -11.01 -4.99
N PRO A 95 9.17 -9.95 -5.27
CA PRO A 95 7.80 -9.85 -4.79
C PRO A 95 7.02 -11.12 -5.16
N PRO A 96 6.27 -11.73 -4.23
CA PRO A 96 5.54 -12.99 -4.51
C PRO A 96 4.68 -12.93 -5.77
N LEU A 97 4.14 -11.76 -6.07
CA LEU A 97 3.36 -11.50 -7.26
C LEU A 97 4.13 -11.78 -8.56
N MET A 98 5.41 -11.45 -8.60
CA MET A 98 6.27 -11.59 -9.79
C MET A 98 6.78 -13.01 -10.00
N LYS A 99 6.64 -13.88 -8.99
CA LYS A 99 7.00 -15.30 -9.11
C LYS A 99 6.00 -16.14 -9.92
N VAL A 100 4.83 -15.58 -10.16
CA VAL A 100 3.80 -16.25 -10.97
C VAL A 100 3.95 -15.80 -12.42
N PRO A 101 4.45 -16.67 -13.32
CA PRO A 101 4.86 -16.26 -14.66
C PRO A 101 3.71 -15.96 -15.61
N GLU A 102 2.51 -16.48 -15.33
CA GLU A 102 1.34 -16.33 -16.18
C GLU A 102 0.35 -15.33 -15.58
N GLY A 103 -0.35 -14.59 -16.45
CA GLY A 103 -1.41 -13.65 -16.09
C GLY A 103 -1.03 -12.19 -16.33
N ASP A 104 -2.03 -11.33 -16.23
CA ASP A 104 -1.89 -9.91 -16.49
C ASP A 104 -1.59 -9.13 -15.21
N TYR A 105 -0.54 -8.35 -15.26
CA TYR A 105 -0.17 -7.42 -14.21
C TYR A 105 -0.79 -6.05 -14.46
N MET A 106 -1.31 -5.45 -13.42
CA MET A 106 -1.87 -4.09 -13.48
C MET A 106 -1.16 -3.19 -12.48
N PRO A 107 -0.31 -2.28 -12.95
CA PRO A 107 0.28 -1.23 -12.13
C PRO A 107 -0.75 -0.18 -11.77
N LEU A 108 -0.82 0.13 -10.48
CA LEU A 108 -1.83 1.01 -9.89
C LEU A 108 -1.18 2.09 -9.03
N LYS A 109 -1.88 3.22 -8.93
CA LYS A 109 -1.53 4.34 -8.07
C LYS A 109 -2.69 4.64 -7.14
N LEU A 110 -2.43 4.69 -5.84
CA LEU A 110 -3.36 5.19 -4.84
C LEU A 110 -2.98 6.64 -4.52
N THR A 111 -3.87 7.57 -4.85
CA THR A 111 -3.72 9.00 -4.55
C THR A 111 -4.43 9.29 -3.24
N PRO A 112 -3.71 9.69 -2.17
CA PRO A 112 -4.31 9.84 -0.86
C PRO A 112 -5.17 11.10 -0.77
N SER A 113 -6.30 10.98 -0.06
CA SER A 113 -7.13 12.11 0.35
C SER A 113 -7.05 12.38 1.86
N LYS A 114 -6.68 11.36 2.63
CA LYS A 114 -6.39 11.46 4.07
C LYS A 114 -5.21 10.58 4.42
N LEU A 115 -4.36 11.07 5.30
CA LEU A 115 -3.22 10.34 5.84
C LEU A 115 -3.08 10.67 7.32
N GLN A 116 -3.09 9.64 8.15
CA GLN A 116 -2.84 9.72 9.58
C GLN A 116 -1.58 8.93 9.91
N TYR A 117 -0.73 9.52 10.71
CA TYR A 117 0.48 8.91 11.24
C TYR A 117 0.42 8.89 12.76
N ALA A 118 0.82 7.79 13.37
CA ALA A 118 0.92 7.65 14.81
C ALA A 118 2.29 7.12 15.22
N ASP A 119 2.89 7.74 16.22
CA ASP A 119 4.14 7.35 16.83
C ASP A 119 3.89 7.06 18.32
N PHE A 120 4.04 5.80 18.69
CA PHE A 120 3.78 5.33 20.06
C PHE A 120 5.05 5.17 20.90
N LYS A 121 6.23 5.37 20.31
CA LYS A 121 7.51 5.10 20.98
C LYS A 121 7.74 5.99 22.21
N GLU A 122 7.26 7.23 22.17
CA GLU A 122 7.43 8.22 23.21
C GLU A 122 6.13 8.55 23.96
N VAL A 123 5.12 7.72 23.84
CA VAL A 123 3.89 7.88 24.62
C VAL A 123 4.21 7.64 26.08
N SER A 124 4.33 8.73 26.83
CA SER A 124 4.45 8.72 28.28
C SER A 124 3.06 8.80 28.91
N THR A 125 3.01 8.70 30.25
CA THR A 125 1.79 8.94 31.04
C THR A 125 1.32 10.39 31.01
N ASP A 126 2.00 11.24 30.26
CA ASP A 126 1.61 12.62 30.03
C ASP A 126 0.55 12.67 28.91
N TYR A 127 -0.69 12.92 29.27
CA TYR A 127 -1.83 12.99 28.36
C TYR A 127 -1.77 14.15 27.37
N ASP A 128 -0.85 15.09 27.55
CA ASP A 128 -0.66 16.23 26.64
C ASP A 128 0.21 15.89 25.43
N HIS A 129 0.82 14.69 25.39
CA HIS A 129 1.65 14.27 24.27
C HIS A 129 0.79 13.81 23.09
N LYS A 130 0.87 14.57 21.98
CA LYS A 130 0.15 14.26 20.74
C LYS A 130 0.91 13.19 19.94
N TYR A 131 0.44 11.96 19.98
CA TYR A 131 1.04 10.84 19.27
C TYR A 131 0.44 10.59 17.88
N ILE A 132 -0.67 11.24 17.55
CA ILE A 132 -1.35 11.12 16.27
C ILE A 132 -1.29 12.45 15.52
N GLU A 133 -0.89 12.38 14.25
CA GLU A 133 -0.89 13.52 13.34
C GLU A 133 -1.70 13.20 12.10
N GLN A 134 -2.53 14.14 11.70
CA GLN A 134 -3.18 14.13 10.39
C GLN A 134 -2.28 14.91 9.42
N ILE A 135 -1.75 14.21 8.41
CA ILE A 135 -0.81 14.78 7.43
C ILE A 135 -1.55 15.40 6.25
N ILE A 136 -2.62 14.73 5.83
CA ILE A 136 -3.49 15.20 4.74
C ILE A 136 -4.92 15.28 5.21
#